data_80860ba64ec0eb3a7f121742413d4d46
#
_entry.id   80860ba64ec0eb3a7f121742413d4d46
#
_cell.length_a   1.000
_cell.length_b   1.000
_cell.length_c   1.000
_cell.angle_alpha   90.00
_cell.angle_beta   90.00
_cell.angle_gamma   90.00
#
_symmetry.space_group_name_H-M   'P 1'
#
loop_
_entity.id
_entity.type
_entity.pdbx_description
1 polymer ?
#
loop_
_entity_poly.entity_id
_entity_poly.type
_entity_poly.pdbx_seq_one_letter_code
_entity_poly.pdbx_strand_id
1 'polypeptide(L)'
;MGRKETVELTNMCMVEDGKGNVLVQNRLDPNWPGIVYPGGHVEAGESITASVVREVREETGLTVQNPTLCGVKQFWLDDGVRYIVFLFRADQFSGELHGSEEGDAFWLPRKEVFNRKTVSGLDNLLHVFETPECSEVVYKNDEAYYF
;
A
#
# COMPACT_ATOMS: atom_id res chain seq x y z
N MET A 1 -12.05 -11.77 29.91
CA MET A 1 -11.60 -12.62 28.85
C MET A 1 -11.02 -11.83 27.69
N GLY A 2 -10.04 -12.41 27.05
CA GLY A 2 -9.18 -11.72 26.15
C GLY A 2 -9.87 -11.08 24.97
N ARG A 3 -9.76 -9.76 24.86
CA ARG A 3 -10.12 -8.99 23.69
C ARG A 3 -8.90 -8.68 22.83
N LYS A 4 -7.77 -9.31 23.18
CA LYS A 4 -6.53 -9.16 22.44
C LYS A 4 -6.47 -10.21 21.35
N GLU A 5 -5.99 -9.80 20.19
CA GLU A 5 -5.67 -10.74 19.12
C GLU A 5 -4.31 -10.37 18.53
N THR A 6 -3.67 -11.34 17.89
CA THR A 6 -2.42 -11.11 17.19
C THR A 6 -2.72 -10.51 15.84
N VAL A 7 -2.06 -9.41 15.54
CA VAL A 7 -2.21 -8.71 14.27
C VAL A 7 -0.85 -8.38 13.67
N GLU A 8 -0.81 -8.29 12.37
CA GLU A 8 0.32 -7.79 11.62
C GLU A 8 -0.08 -6.47 10.98
N LEU A 9 0.63 -5.38 11.30
CA LEU A 9 0.29 -4.04 10.85
C LEU A 9 1.21 -3.64 9.69
N THR A 10 0.60 -3.28 8.58
CA THR A 10 1.32 -2.85 7.38
C THR A 10 0.67 -1.59 6.79
N ASN A 11 1.34 -1.02 5.81
CA ASN A 11 0.83 0.15 5.10
C ASN A 11 1.08 0.05 3.61
N MET A 12 0.39 0.88 2.86
CA MET A 12 0.61 1.09 1.43
C MET A 12 0.26 2.53 1.12
N CYS A 13 1.04 3.18 0.25
CA CYS A 13 0.83 4.58 -0.09
C CYS A 13 0.75 4.77 -1.60
N MET A 14 -0.37 5.31 -2.06
CA MET A 14 -0.51 5.78 -3.44
C MET A 14 0.01 7.21 -3.51
N VAL A 15 1.19 7.39 -4.11
CA VAL A 15 1.80 8.71 -4.30
C VAL A 15 1.48 9.19 -5.72
N GLU A 16 0.95 10.40 -5.83
CA GLU A 16 0.53 11.00 -7.09
C GLU A 16 1.36 12.26 -7.37
N ASP A 17 1.74 12.45 -8.64
CA ASP A 17 2.59 13.60 -9.02
C ASP A 17 1.79 14.85 -9.45
N GLY A 18 0.46 14.76 -9.45
CA GLY A 18 -0.40 15.84 -9.93
C GLY A 18 -0.48 15.97 -11.45
N LYS A 19 0.17 15.06 -12.19
CA LYS A 19 0.21 15.04 -13.65
C LYS A 19 -0.42 13.79 -14.25
N GLY A 20 -1.17 13.05 -13.43
CA GLY A 20 -1.81 11.80 -13.85
C GLY A 20 -0.96 10.56 -13.68
N ASN A 21 0.19 10.66 -12.99
CA ASN A 21 1.06 9.52 -12.73
C ASN A 21 1.00 9.10 -11.26
N VAL A 22 1.22 7.82 -11.02
CA VAL A 22 1.34 7.24 -9.69
C VAL A 22 2.70 6.60 -9.54
N LEU A 23 3.23 6.65 -8.32
CA LEU A 23 4.49 6.01 -7.97
C LEU A 23 4.23 4.53 -7.77
N VAL A 24 4.96 3.70 -8.50
CA VAL A 24 4.83 2.26 -8.41
C VAL A 24 6.20 1.61 -8.26
N GLN A 25 6.15 0.38 -7.81
CA GLN A 25 7.30 -0.48 -7.66
C GLN A 25 7.03 -1.78 -8.43
N ASN A 26 8.03 -2.30 -9.12
CA ASN A 26 7.93 -3.62 -9.70
C ASN A 26 8.51 -4.63 -8.70
N ARG A 27 7.61 -5.25 -7.95
CA ARG A 27 7.97 -6.15 -6.86
C ARG A 27 8.57 -7.44 -7.40
N LEU A 28 9.75 -7.78 -6.93
CA LEU A 28 10.52 -8.96 -7.40
C LEU A 28 10.23 -10.23 -6.59
N ASP A 29 9.56 -10.12 -5.45
CA ASP A 29 9.22 -11.25 -4.60
C ASP A 29 8.37 -12.27 -5.38
N PRO A 30 8.84 -13.52 -5.56
CA PRO A 30 8.10 -14.52 -6.33
C PRO A 30 6.77 -14.92 -5.70
N ASN A 31 6.57 -14.66 -4.43
CA ASN A 31 5.32 -14.98 -3.75
C ASN A 31 4.22 -13.96 -4.02
N TRP A 32 4.59 -12.73 -4.39
CA TRP A 32 3.63 -11.68 -4.68
C TRP A 32 4.24 -10.67 -5.65
N PRO A 33 4.49 -11.08 -6.91
CA PRO A 33 5.20 -10.26 -7.89
C PRO A 33 4.29 -9.31 -8.63
N GLY A 34 4.88 -8.25 -9.18
CA GLY A 34 4.22 -7.32 -10.09
C GLY A 34 4.21 -5.89 -9.60
N ILE A 35 3.49 -5.05 -10.32
CA ILE A 35 3.34 -3.63 -10.01
C ILE A 35 2.51 -3.46 -8.76
N VAL A 36 3.01 -2.63 -7.83
CA VAL A 36 2.37 -2.34 -6.55
C VAL A 36 2.74 -0.92 -6.11
N TYR A 37 1.95 -0.33 -5.25
CA TYR A 37 2.32 0.92 -4.58
C TYR A 37 3.28 0.63 -3.44
N PRO A 38 4.22 1.54 -3.14
CA PRO A 38 5.17 1.32 -2.04
C PRO A 38 4.49 1.17 -0.68
N GLY A 39 5.08 0.39 0.18
CA GLY A 39 4.59 0.15 1.54
C GLY A 39 5.37 -0.95 2.23
N GLY A 40 5.03 -1.20 3.47
CA GLY A 40 5.68 -2.23 4.28
C GLY A 40 5.12 -2.32 5.68
N HIS A 41 5.90 -2.88 6.60
CA HIS A 41 5.46 -3.11 7.97
C HIS A 41 5.60 -1.87 8.86
N VAL A 42 4.64 -1.71 9.76
CA VAL A 42 4.75 -0.75 10.87
C VAL A 42 5.64 -1.35 11.93
N GLU A 43 6.69 -0.64 12.34
CA GLU A 43 7.59 -1.12 13.39
C GLU A 43 7.05 -0.80 14.79
N ALA A 44 7.48 -1.59 15.77
CA ALA A 44 7.08 -1.41 17.15
C ALA A 44 7.44 0.01 17.63
N GLY A 45 6.47 0.68 18.24
CA GLY A 45 6.67 2.04 18.75
C GLY A 45 6.56 3.16 17.71
N GLU A 46 6.43 2.80 16.45
CA GLU A 46 6.31 3.75 15.35
C GLU A 46 4.85 4.12 15.13
N SER A 47 4.55 5.39 14.83
CA SER A 47 3.21 5.75 14.39
C SER A 47 2.95 5.18 12.99
N ILE A 48 1.70 4.90 12.68
CA ILE A 48 1.34 4.38 11.35
C ILE A 48 1.74 5.37 10.26
N THR A 49 1.50 6.66 10.46
CA THR A 49 1.90 7.71 9.51
C THR A 49 3.41 7.76 9.32
N ALA A 50 4.19 7.69 10.41
CA ALA A 50 5.66 7.67 10.33
C ALA A 50 6.16 6.44 9.55
N SER A 51 5.50 5.30 9.70
CA SER A 51 5.86 4.08 8.97
C SER A 51 5.67 4.25 7.45
N VAL A 52 4.62 4.95 7.05
CA VAL A 52 4.38 5.26 5.62
C VAL A 52 5.52 6.10 5.06
N VAL A 53 5.88 7.18 5.75
CA VAL A 53 6.95 8.08 5.31
C VAL A 53 8.27 7.31 5.20
N ARG A 54 8.58 6.49 6.19
CA ARG A 54 9.82 5.70 6.23
C ARG A 54 9.86 4.67 5.09
N GLU A 55 8.80 3.91 4.89
CA GLU A 55 8.76 2.86 3.85
C GLU A 55 8.83 3.45 2.45
N VAL A 56 8.10 4.52 2.16
CA VAL A 56 8.19 5.17 0.85
C VAL A 56 9.62 5.66 0.58
N ARG A 57 10.27 6.24 1.57
CA ARG A 57 11.66 6.70 1.42
C ARG A 57 12.64 5.55 1.20
N GLU A 58 12.52 4.48 1.98
CA GLU A 58 13.41 3.32 1.85
C GLU A 58 13.27 2.64 0.48
N GLU A 59 12.05 2.54 -0.02
CA GLU A 59 11.77 1.82 -1.27
C GLU A 59 11.94 2.69 -2.52
N THR A 60 11.72 3.99 -2.42
CA THR A 60 11.66 4.86 -3.60
C THR A 60 12.59 6.07 -3.57
N GLY A 61 13.16 6.41 -2.43
CA GLY A 61 13.97 7.62 -2.24
C GLY A 61 13.17 8.88 -2.02
N LEU A 62 11.86 8.86 -2.20
CA LEU A 62 11.01 10.03 -2.02
C LEU A 62 10.54 10.15 -0.57
N THR A 63 10.55 11.39 -0.07
CA THR A 63 10.00 11.72 1.24
C THR A 63 8.62 12.34 1.04
N VAL A 64 7.57 11.61 1.36
CA VAL A 64 6.20 12.13 1.29
C VAL A 64 5.87 12.99 2.48
N GLN A 65 5.03 13.99 2.28
CA GLN A 65 4.58 14.93 3.28
C GLN A 65 3.07 14.82 3.42
N ASN A 66 2.59 14.85 4.66
CA ASN A 66 1.16 14.85 4.98
C ASN A 66 0.36 13.73 4.27
N PRO A 67 0.81 12.48 4.35
CA PRO A 67 0.01 11.39 3.77
C PRO A 67 -1.33 11.29 4.49
N THR A 68 -2.39 11.02 3.73
CA THR A 68 -3.76 10.96 4.24
C THR A 68 -4.27 9.52 4.23
N LEU A 69 -4.82 9.08 5.35
CA LEU A 69 -5.43 7.76 5.46
C LEU A 69 -6.72 7.72 4.65
N CYS A 70 -6.82 6.76 3.72
CA CYS A 70 -7.99 6.55 2.87
C CYS A 70 -8.89 5.43 3.39
N GLY A 71 -8.29 4.40 3.96
CA GLY A 71 -9.02 3.24 4.42
C GLY A 71 -8.09 2.11 4.81
N VAL A 72 -8.67 0.92 4.99
CA VAL A 72 -7.92 -0.27 5.39
C VAL A 72 -8.34 -1.47 4.55
N LYS A 73 -7.35 -2.33 4.30
CA LYS A 73 -7.58 -3.69 3.79
C LYS A 73 -7.27 -4.65 4.94
N GLN A 74 -8.08 -5.67 5.11
CA GLN A 74 -7.75 -6.71 6.06
C GLN A 74 -8.13 -8.11 5.56
N PHE A 75 -7.39 -9.07 6.03
CA PHE A 75 -7.62 -10.49 5.80
C PHE A 75 -6.94 -11.27 6.92
N TRP A 76 -7.17 -12.57 6.96
CA TRP A 76 -6.59 -13.45 7.98
C TRP A 76 -5.63 -14.42 7.31
N LEU A 77 -4.44 -14.55 7.90
CA LEU A 77 -3.45 -15.54 7.50
C LEU A 77 -3.92 -16.94 7.95
N ASP A 78 -3.29 -17.97 7.40
CA ASP A 78 -3.66 -19.36 7.69
C ASP A 78 -3.55 -19.72 9.17
N ASP A 79 -2.64 -19.05 9.90
CA ASP A 79 -2.47 -19.22 11.35
C ASP A 79 -3.46 -18.44 12.21
N GLY A 80 -4.40 -17.72 11.58
CA GLY A 80 -5.40 -16.92 12.27
C GLY A 80 -4.98 -15.51 12.63
N VAL A 81 -3.76 -15.11 12.32
CA VAL A 81 -3.29 -13.73 12.52
C VAL A 81 -4.04 -12.80 11.57
N ARG A 82 -4.58 -11.69 12.10
CA ARG A 82 -5.20 -10.64 11.29
C ARG A 82 -4.12 -9.79 10.64
N TYR A 83 -4.17 -9.67 9.32
CA TYR A 83 -3.25 -8.84 8.56
C TYR A 83 -3.98 -7.57 8.14
N ILE A 84 -3.46 -6.42 8.56
CA ILE A 84 -4.09 -5.12 8.32
C ILE A 84 -3.15 -4.27 7.47
N VAL A 85 -3.68 -3.72 6.37
CA VAL A 85 -2.96 -2.78 5.51
C VAL A 85 -3.66 -1.43 5.60
N PHE A 86 -2.97 -0.43 6.14
CA PHE A 86 -3.45 0.94 6.16
C PHE A 86 -3.14 1.58 4.81
N LEU A 87 -4.17 2.10 4.13
CA LEU A 87 -4.07 2.65 2.78
C LEU A 87 -4.01 4.17 2.84
N PHE A 88 -2.89 4.73 2.39
CA PHE A 88 -2.63 6.17 2.41
C PHE A 88 -2.50 6.73 1.00
N ARG A 89 -2.79 8.02 0.85
CA ARG A 89 -2.48 8.79 -0.36
C ARG A 89 -1.56 9.94 0.00
N ALA A 90 -0.71 10.33 -0.96
CA ALA A 90 0.14 11.51 -0.83
C ALA A 90 0.35 12.13 -2.21
N ASP A 91 0.38 13.47 -2.26
CA ASP A 91 0.64 14.23 -3.48
C ASP A 91 1.72 15.29 -3.29
N GLN A 92 2.31 15.35 -2.10
CA GLN A 92 3.42 16.24 -1.75
C GLN A 92 4.64 15.41 -1.38
N PHE A 93 5.74 15.66 -2.03
CA PHE A 93 6.97 14.89 -1.80
C PHE A 93 8.19 15.67 -2.24
N SER A 94 9.36 15.22 -1.78
CA SER A 94 10.67 15.73 -2.15
C SER A 94 11.65 14.56 -2.29
N GLY A 95 12.88 14.86 -2.70
CA GLY A 95 13.91 13.85 -2.85
C GLY A 95 14.09 13.36 -4.28
N GLU A 96 14.95 12.37 -4.45
CA GLU A 96 15.27 11.78 -5.74
C GLU A 96 14.78 10.34 -5.79
N LEU A 97 14.11 10.00 -6.88
CA LEU A 97 13.56 8.68 -7.12
C LEU A 97 14.69 7.66 -7.36
N HIS A 98 14.65 6.56 -6.65
CA HIS A 98 15.50 5.39 -6.89
C HIS A 98 14.78 4.13 -6.43
N GLY A 99 15.21 2.99 -6.93
CA GLY A 99 14.69 1.71 -6.47
C GLY A 99 15.39 1.20 -5.22
N SER A 100 15.03 0.01 -4.82
CA SER A 100 15.61 -0.71 -3.68
C SER A 100 15.87 -2.17 -4.07
N GLU A 101 16.37 -2.96 -3.11
CA GLU A 101 16.54 -4.41 -3.30
C GLU A 101 15.21 -5.12 -3.57
N GLU A 102 14.09 -4.52 -3.17
CA GLU A 102 12.74 -5.08 -3.38
C GLU A 102 12.23 -4.88 -4.80
N GLY A 103 12.82 -3.97 -5.57
CA GLY A 103 12.47 -3.74 -6.96
C GLY A 103 12.69 -2.29 -7.41
N ASP A 104 12.51 -2.08 -8.71
CA ASP A 104 12.59 -0.75 -9.29
C ASP A 104 11.38 0.08 -8.90
N ALA A 105 11.60 1.40 -8.69
CA ALA A 105 10.54 2.35 -8.44
C ALA A 105 10.49 3.36 -9.58
N PHE A 106 9.28 3.67 -10.07
CA PHE A 106 9.10 4.58 -11.20
C PHE A 106 7.69 5.16 -11.23
N TRP A 107 7.56 6.26 -11.98
CA TRP A 107 6.26 6.87 -12.25
C TRP A 107 5.59 6.15 -13.42
N LEU A 108 4.30 5.86 -13.27
CA LEU A 108 3.52 5.20 -14.29
C LEU A 108 2.20 5.96 -14.45
N PRO A 109 1.77 6.27 -15.70
CA PRO A 109 0.44 6.87 -15.87
C PRO A 109 -0.61 6.00 -15.18
N ARG A 110 -1.48 6.63 -14.39
CA ARG A 110 -2.51 5.91 -13.61
C ARG A 110 -3.31 4.94 -14.48
N LYS A 111 -3.68 5.36 -15.68
CA LYS A 111 -4.46 4.55 -16.63
C LYS A 111 -3.69 3.36 -17.20
N GLU A 112 -2.35 3.33 -17.07
CA GLU A 112 -1.51 2.26 -17.58
C GLU A 112 -1.23 1.16 -16.55
N VAL A 113 -1.57 1.39 -15.28
CA VAL A 113 -1.22 0.45 -14.19
C VAL A 113 -1.76 -0.95 -14.47
N PHE A 114 -3.03 -1.07 -14.86
CA PHE A 114 -3.65 -2.37 -15.11
C PHE A 114 -3.39 -2.93 -16.50
N ASN A 115 -2.64 -2.22 -17.35
CA ASN A 115 -2.09 -2.76 -18.60
C ASN A 115 -0.79 -3.52 -18.34
N ARG A 116 -0.28 -3.49 -17.12
CA ARG A 116 0.89 -4.21 -16.66
C ARG A 116 0.51 -5.35 -15.73
N LYS A 117 1.43 -6.27 -15.49
CA LYS A 117 1.23 -7.29 -14.47
C LYS A 117 1.27 -6.62 -13.10
N THR A 118 0.13 -6.59 -12.42
CA THR A 118 0.02 -6.07 -11.06
C THR A 118 0.05 -7.20 -10.05
N VAL A 119 0.35 -6.86 -8.79
CA VAL A 119 0.20 -7.81 -7.69
C VAL A 119 -1.26 -8.23 -7.55
N SER A 120 -1.49 -9.44 -7.07
CA SER A 120 -2.85 -9.94 -6.83
C SER A 120 -3.60 -9.01 -5.87
N GLY A 121 -4.82 -8.62 -6.24
CA GLY A 121 -5.69 -7.81 -5.39
C GLY A 121 -5.51 -6.30 -5.48
N LEU A 122 -4.60 -5.80 -6.33
CA LEU A 122 -4.39 -4.35 -6.44
C LEU A 122 -5.65 -3.60 -6.89
N ASP A 123 -6.44 -4.20 -7.76
CA ASP A 123 -7.71 -3.64 -8.23
C ASP A 123 -8.70 -3.40 -7.07
N ASN A 124 -8.76 -4.29 -6.11
CA ASN A 124 -9.62 -4.15 -4.93
C ASN A 124 -9.15 -3.00 -4.04
N LEU A 125 -7.83 -2.81 -3.91
CA LEU A 125 -7.27 -1.68 -3.17
C LEU A 125 -7.59 -0.37 -3.86
N LEU A 126 -7.51 -0.33 -5.18
CA LEU A 126 -7.82 0.86 -5.95
C LEU A 126 -9.25 1.34 -5.71
N HIS A 127 -10.19 0.40 -5.57
CA HIS A 127 -11.57 0.75 -5.24
C HIS A 127 -11.67 1.57 -3.95
N VAL A 128 -10.94 1.16 -2.90
CA VAL A 128 -10.90 1.92 -1.64
C VAL A 128 -10.24 3.29 -1.84
N PHE A 129 -9.12 3.34 -2.57
CA PHE A 129 -8.41 4.59 -2.83
C PHE A 129 -9.28 5.60 -3.59
N GLU A 130 -10.10 5.16 -4.53
CA GLU A 130 -10.86 6.03 -5.44
C GLU A 130 -12.30 6.29 -5.02
N THR A 131 -12.81 5.58 -4.01
CA THR A 131 -14.21 5.69 -3.58
C THR A 131 -14.26 6.29 -2.17
N PRO A 132 -14.50 7.62 -2.03
CA PRO A 132 -14.47 8.28 -0.72
C PRO A 132 -15.43 7.67 0.32
N GLU A 133 -16.55 7.10 -0.11
CA GLU A 133 -17.53 6.46 0.75
C GLU A 133 -17.11 5.07 1.22
N CYS A 134 -16.08 4.49 0.60
CA CYS A 134 -15.57 3.16 0.94
C CYS A 134 -14.30 3.31 1.78
N SER A 135 -14.33 2.81 3.01
CA SER A 135 -13.20 2.91 3.94
C SER A 135 -12.52 1.57 4.23
N GLU A 136 -13.08 0.48 3.74
CA GLU A 136 -12.55 -0.83 4.10
C GLU A 136 -12.81 -1.86 3.00
N VAL A 137 -11.83 -2.71 2.76
CA VAL A 137 -12.02 -3.96 2.02
C VAL A 137 -11.57 -5.12 2.90
N VAL A 138 -12.42 -6.14 2.98
CA VAL A 138 -12.16 -7.37 3.75
C VAL A 138 -12.14 -8.54 2.77
N TYR A 139 -11.09 -9.36 2.84
CA TYR A 139 -11.03 -10.60 2.09
C TYR A 139 -11.43 -11.77 2.96
N LYS A 140 -12.41 -12.54 2.50
CA LYS A 140 -12.84 -13.80 3.10
C LYS A 140 -13.13 -14.81 2.00
N ASN A 141 -12.57 -16.02 2.11
CA ASN A 141 -12.79 -17.09 1.14
C ASN A 141 -12.54 -16.63 -0.30
N ASP A 142 -11.46 -15.89 -0.51
CA ASP A 142 -11.03 -15.32 -1.80
C ASP A 142 -12.01 -14.31 -2.42
N GLU A 143 -12.95 -13.80 -1.64
CA GLU A 143 -13.87 -12.75 -2.07
C GLU A 143 -13.61 -11.45 -1.31
N ALA A 144 -13.78 -10.33 -2.04
CA ALA A 144 -13.62 -8.99 -1.48
C ALA A 144 -14.99 -8.42 -1.10
N TYR A 145 -15.08 -7.92 0.14
CA TYR A 145 -16.26 -7.24 0.66
C TYR A 145 -15.88 -5.81 1.03
N TYR A 146 -16.68 -4.84 0.60
CA TYR A 146 -16.42 -3.41 0.79
C TYR A 146 -17.37 -2.79 1.80
N PHE A 147 -16.84 -1.86 2.62
CA PHE A 147 -17.62 -1.14 3.63
C PHE A 147 -17.31 0.35 3.64
#